data_9c0dce62a717033234ce2ca13a50cac2
#
_entry.id   9c0dce62a717033234ce2ca13a50cac2
#
_cell.length_a   1.000
_cell.length_b   1.000
_cell.length_c   1.000
_cell.angle_alpha   90.00
_cell.angle_beta   90.00
_cell.angle_gamma   90.00
#
_symmetry.space_group_name_H-M   'P 1'
#
loop_
_entity.id
_entity.type
_entity.pdbx_description
1 polymer ?
#
loop_
_entity_poly.entity_id
_entity_poly.type
_entity_poly.pdbx_seq_one_letter_code
_entity_poly.pdbx_strand_id
1 'polypeptide(L)'
;FSIDIDIISSVERDKLEEILDAVVANSHFKKHVLNEHRSYKEGVPKAHYTFEFESVYNPNVPGTILLDILFDSPHYPELIESPIETPWLSIDGTATTITTPSVNAICGDKLTAFAPDTIGIPYYKGDQLFAMEICKQLFDLGKLFENITDVAMVKKSFSAFAKAELS
;
A
#
# COMPACT_ATOMS: atom_id res chain seq x y z
N PHE A 1 9.39 8.71 -2.14
CA PHE A 1 9.53 7.46 -2.90
C PHE A 1 9.19 6.30 -1.98
N SER A 2 8.11 5.58 -2.23
CA SER A 2 7.86 4.29 -1.58
C SER A 2 8.49 3.19 -2.43
N ILE A 3 9.10 2.22 -1.79
CA ILE A 3 9.55 0.96 -2.39
C ILE A 3 8.50 -0.14 -2.21
N ASP A 4 7.39 0.22 -1.58
CA ASP A 4 6.30 -0.67 -1.22
C ASP A 4 5.12 -0.42 -2.17
N ILE A 5 4.53 -1.50 -2.65
CA ILE A 5 3.27 -1.49 -3.42
C ILE A 5 2.22 -2.16 -2.55
N ASP A 6 1.19 -1.40 -2.18
CA ASP A 6 0.07 -1.91 -1.40
C ASP A 6 -1.11 -2.18 -2.31
N ILE A 7 -1.67 -3.39 -2.27
CA ILE A 7 -2.88 -3.75 -3.02
C ILE A 7 -3.92 -4.42 -2.13
N ILE A 8 -5.18 -4.22 -2.49
CA ILE A 8 -6.30 -4.98 -1.94
C ILE A 8 -6.80 -5.92 -3.05
N SER A 9 -6.94 -7.19 -2.75
CA SER A 9 -7.32 -8.20 -3.73
C SER A 9 -8.29 -9.21 -3.16
N SER A 10 -9.31 -9.55 -3.95
CA SER A 10 -10.23 -10.65 -3.66
C SER A 10 -9.80 -11.99 -4.30
N VAL A 11 -8.62 -12.03 -4.92
CA VAL A 11 -8.08 -13.23 -5.56
C VAL A 11 -7.64 -14.22 -4.52
N GLU A 12 -7.96 -15.50 -4.72
CA GLU A 12 -7.48 -16.60 -3.88
C GLU A 12 -5.95 -16.73 -3.96
N ARG A 13 -5.32 -17.18 -2.85
CA ARG A 13 -3.85 -17.25 -2.75
C ARG A 13 -3.21 -18.11 -3.83
N ASP A 14 -3.76 -19.28 -4.12
CA ASP A 14 -3.20 -20.20 -5.13
C ASP A 14 -3.16 -19.55 -6.51
N LYS A 15 -4.24 -18.83 -6.88
CA LYS A 15 -4.31 -18.10 -8.12
C LYS A 15 -3.39 -16.87 -8.14
N LEU A 16 -3.15 -16.27 -6.99
CA LEU A 16 -2.19 -15.17 -6.85
C LEU A 16 -0.77 -15.63 -7.18
N GLU A 17 -0.33 -16.79 -6.66
CA GLU A 17 1.01 -17.33 -6.96
C GLU A 17 1.21 -17.51 -8.46
N GLU A 18 0.21 -18.05 -9.18
CA GLU A 18 0.26 -18.18 -10.65
C GLU A 18 0.42 -16.81 -11.34
N ILE A 19 -0.25 -15.78 -10.83
CA ILE A 19 -0.14 -14.42 -11.35
C ILE A 19 1.26 -13.85 -11.09
N LEU A 20 1.81 -14.03 -9.89
CA LEU A 20 3.13 -13.53 -9.53
C LEU A 20 4.24 -14.25 -10.31
N ASP A 21 4.11 -15.56 -10.54
CA ASP A 21 4.98 -16.33 -11.42
C ASP A 21 4.95 -15.79 -12.86
N ALA A 22 3.75 -15.48 -13.37
CA ALA A 22 3.60 -14.90 -14.70
C ALA A 22 4.21 -13.48 -14.77
N VAL A 23 4.13 -12.67 -13.70
CA VAL A 23 4.80 -11.36 -13.60
C VAL A 23 6.31 -11.53 -13.70
N VAL A 24 6.90 -12.47 -12.95
CA VAL A 24 8.34 -12.74 -13.01
C VAL A 24 8.74 -13.20 -14.41
N ALA A 25 7.99 -14.12 -15.01
CA ALA A 25 8.30 -14.66 -16.34
C ALA A 25 8.26 -13.61 -17.47
N ASN A 26 7.44 -12.55 -17.32
CA ASN A 26 7.23 -11.52 -18.34
C ASN A 26 7.81 -10.14 -17.99
N SER A 27 8.71 -10.07 -17.02
CA SER A 27 9.31 -8.82 -16.55
C SER A 27 10.82 -8.94 -16.33
N HIS A 28 11.42 -7.89 -15.75
CA HIS A 28 12.83 -7.90 -15.32
C HIS A 28 13.05 -8.46 -13.91
N PHE A 29 11.99 -8.88 -13.23
CA PHE A 29 12.12 -9.55 -11.94
C PHE A 29 12.75 -10.95 -12.12
N LYS A 30 13.58 -11.33 -11.17
CA LYS A 30 14.25 -12.65 -11.17
C LYS A 30 13.46 -13.69 -10.39
N LYS A 31 12.81 -13.26 -9.34
CA LYS A 31 11.95 -14.09 -8.48
C LYS A 31 11.06 -13.23 -7.60
N HIS A 32 10.05 -13.85 -7.04
CA HIS A 32 9.33 -13.34 -5.87
C HIS A 32 9.50 -14.30 -4.69
N VAL A 33 9.40 -13.78 -3.47
CA VAL A 33 9.56 -14.56 -2.23
C VAL A 33 8.50 -14.10 -1.23
N LEU A 34 7.71 -15.05 -0.74
CA LEU A 34 6.75 -14.80 0.34
C LEU A 34 7.50 -14.63 1.67
N ASN A 35 7.25 -13.54 2.38
CA ASN A 35 7.72 -13.35 3.74
C ASN A 35 6.72 -13.98 4.72
N GLU A 36 6.94 -15.23 5.09
CA GLU A 36 6.06 -16.01 5.95
C GLU A 36 5.82 -15.36 7.32
N HIS A 37 6.86 -14.82 7.96
CA HIS A 37 6.76 -14.19 9.27
C HIS A 37 5.82 -12.98 9.30
N ARG A 38 5.74 -12.24 8.20
CA ARG A 38 4.83 -11.09 8.06
C ARG A 38 3.45 -11.48 7.57
N SER A 39 3.35 -12.59 6.83
CA SER A 39 2.15 -13.01 6.11
C SER A 39 1.17 -13.84 6.94
N TYR A 40 1.64 -14.48 8.00
CA TYR A 40 0.85 -15.36 8.85
C TYR A 40 0.59 -14.72 10.22
N LYS A 41 -0.21 -13.67 10.25
CA LYS A 41 -0.79 -13.16 11.48
C LYS A 41 -2.22 -13.68 11.57
N GLU A 42 -2.54 -14.37 12.67
CA GLU A 42 -3.87 -14.92 12.93
C GLU A 42 -4.95 -13.81 12.83
N GLY A 43 -6.00 -14.09 12.08
CA GLY A 43 -7.12 -13.16 11.88
C GLY A 43 -6.86 -12.02 10.88
N VAL A 44 -5.67 -11.92 10.27
CA VAL A 44 -5.39 -10.88 9.27
C VAL A 44 -5.03 -11.53 7.93
N PRO A 45 -5.91 -11.43 6.92
CA PRO A 45 -5.69 -12.02 5.61
C PRO A 45 -4.69 -11.19 4.78
N LYS A 46 -3.41 -11.29 5.10
CA LYS A 46 -2.33 -10.56 4.43
C LYS A 46 -1.31 -11.49 3.79
N ALA A 47 -0.64 -11.00 2.75
CA ALA A 47 0.59 -11.58 2.22
C ALA A 47 1.60 -10.47 1.93
N HIS A 48 2.87 -10.75 2.18
CA HIS A 48 3.98 -9.83 1.94
C HIS A 48 4.99 -10.53 1.04
N TYR A 49 5.20 -10.00 -0.15
CA TYR A 49 6.16 -10.52 -1.11
C TYR A 49 7.31 -9.56 -1.31
N THR A 50 8.47 -10.10 -1.60
CA THR A 50 9.63 -9.35 -2.06
C THR A 50 9.93 -9.80 -3.49
N PHE A 51 9.92 -8.86 -4.42
CA PHE A 51 10.40 -9.08 -5.78
C PHE A 51 11.85 -8.65 -5.88
N GLU A 52 12.69 -9.51 -6.44
CA GLU A 52 14.11 -9.22 -6.67
C GLU A 52 14.37 -8.94 -8.15
N PHE A 53 15.21 -7.93 -8.40
CA PHE A 53 15.67 -7.58 -9.74
C PHE A 53 17.16 -7.27 -9.74
N GLU A 54 17.79 -7.26 -10.92
CA GLU A 54 19.18 -6.90 -11.05
C GLU A 54 19.37 -5.39 -10.89
N SER A 55 20.11 -4.99 -9.86
CA SER A 55 20.38 -3.58 -9.59
C SER A 55 21.39 -3.02 -10.56
N VAL A 56 21.01 -1.98 -11.30
CA VAL A 56 21.94 -1.24 -12.16
C VAL A 56 22.98 -0.48 -11.33
N TYR A 57 22.64 -0.12 -10.10
CA TYR A 57 23.51 0.64 -9.19
C TYR A 57 24.59 -0.21 -8.54
N ASN A 58 24.27 -1.43 -8.17
CA ASN A 58 25.18 -2.37 -7.54
C ASN A 58 24.87 -3.80 -7.99
N PRO A 59 25.55 -4.30 -9.02
CA PRO A 59 25.30 -5.63 -9.56
C PRO A 59 25.51 -6.79 -8.57
N ASN A 60 26.23 -6.54 -7.46
CA ASN A 60 26.48 -7.54 -6.42
C ASN A 60 25.36 -7.64 -5.37
N VAL A 61 24.42 -6.70 -5.40
CA VAL A 61 23.29 -6.68 -4.45
C VAL A 61 21.98 -6.54 -5.25
N PRO A 62 21.08 -7.50 -5.18
CA PRO A 62 19.80 -7.38 -5.89
C PRO A 62 19.02 -6.17 -5.39
N GLY A 63 18.37 -5.48 -6.31
CA GLY A 63 17.32 -4.52 -5.96
C GLY A 63 16.07 -5.26 -5.53
N THR A 64 15.27 -4.65 -4.68
CA THR A 64 14.03 -5.25 -4.18
C THR A 64 12.87 -4.28 -4.26
N ILE A 65 11.68 -4.81 -4.56
CA ILE A 65 10.39 -4.14 -4.41
C ILE A 65 9.52 -4.99 -3.49
N LEU A 66 8.86 -4.33 -2.54
CA LEU A 66 7.92 -5.00 -1.64
C LEU A 66 6.50 -4.90 -2.20
N LEU A 67 5.77 -6.00 -2.13
CA LEU A 67 4.36 -6.07 -2.48
C LEU A 67 3.58 -6.56 -1.26
N ASP A 68 2.79 -5.68 -0.69
CA ASP A 68 1.94 -5.95 0.45
C ASP A 68 0.50 -6.11 -0.04
N ILE A 69 -0.10 -7.27 0.25
CA ILE A 69 -1.43 -7.65 -0.23
C ILE A 69 -2.36 -7.84 0.95
N LEU A 70 -3.48 -7.14 0.93
CA LEU A 70 -4.62 -7.39 1.81
C LEU A 70 -5.69 -8.15 1.03
N PHE A 71 -6.03 -9.35 1.48
CA PHE A 71 -7.12 -10.15 0.90
C PHE A 71 -8.44 -9.71 1.50
N ASP A 72 -9.04 -8.69 0.89
CA ASP A 72 -10.29 -8.12 1.35
C ASP A 72 -11.02 -7.42 0.19
N SER A 73 -12.21 -6.95 0.46
CA SER A 73 -12.91 -6.02 -0.43
C SER A 73 -12.50 -4.58 -0.09
N PRO A 74 -12.28 -3.71 -1.07
CA PRO A 74 -11.91 -2.34 -0.78
C PRO A 74 -13.04 -1.60 -0.04
N HIS A 75 -12.72 -1.07 1.14
CA HIS A 75 -13.64 -0.25 1.95
C HIS A 75 -13.71 1.22 1.49
N TYR A 76 -12.94 1.57 0.47
CA TYR A 76 -12.92 2.92 -0.07
C TYR A 76 -14.26 3.29 -0.74
N PRO A 77 -14.89 4.38 -0.32
CA PRO A 77 -16.19 4.80 -0.90
C PRO A 77 -16.08 5.39 -2.30
N GLU A 78 -14.86 5.65 -2.77
CA GLU A 78 -14.57 6.18 -4.09
C GLU A 78 -13.28 5.60 -4.65
N LEU A 79 -13.41 4.97 -5.83
CA LEU A 79 -12.31 4.45 -6.63
C LEU A 79 -12.27 5.21 -7.96
N ILE A 80 -11.07 5.43 -8.48
CA ILE A 80 -10.82 6.11 -9.75
C ILE A 80 -9.85 5.30 -10.60
N GLU A 81 -9.94 5.46 -11.91
CA GLU A 81 -8.92 4.98 -12.83
C GLU A 81 -7.81 6.02 -12.93
N SER A 82 -6.57 5.60 -12.63
CA SER A 82 -5.40 6.46 -12.61
C SER A 82 -4.27 5.88 -13.46
N PRO A 83 -3.67 6.66 -14.36
CA PRO A 83 -2.48 6.21 -15.08
C PRO A 83 -1.28 6.16 -14.12
N ILE A 84 -0.41 5.17 -14.30
CA ILE A 84 0.89 5.10 -13.61
C ILE A 84 1.84 6.07 -14.29
N GLU A 85 1.75 7.33 -13.92
CA GLU A 85 2.59 8.41 -14.44
C GLU A 85 3.20 9.23 -13.30
N THR A 86 4.48 9.53 -13.43
CA THR A 86 5.19 10.40 -12.50
C THR A 86 6.39 11.03 -13.22
N PRO A 87 6.79 12.26 -12.87
CA PRO A 87 7.99 12.89 -13.44
C PRO A 87 9.29 12.10 -13.24
N TRP A 88 9.26 11.11 -12.36
CA TRP A 88 10.44 10.29 -12.00
C TRP A 88 10.53 8.97 -12.77
N LEU A 89 9.50 8.62 -13.57
CA LEU A 89 9.48 7.42 -14.39
C LEU A 89 9.47 7.80 -15.86
N SER A 90 10.35 7.18 -16.62
CA SER A 90 10.28 7.19 -18.09
C SER A 90 9.36 6.05 -18.51
N ILE A 91 8.31 6.38 -19.25
CA ILE A 91 7.33 5.41 -19.75
C ILE A 91 7.55 5.26 -21.25
N ASP A 92 7.66 4.01 -21.70
CA ASP A 92 7.70 3.69 -23.12
C ASP A 92 6.27 3.29 -23.56
N GLY A 93 5.72 4.08 -24.48
CA GLY A 93 4.34 3.92 -24.95
C GLY A 93 3.28 4.58 -24.07
N THR A 94 2.12 3.94 -23.92
CA THR A 94 0.99 4.44 -23.12
C THR A 94 1.10 3.95 -21.70
N ALA A 95 0.90 4.85 -20.75
CA ALA A 95 0.89 4.49 -19.31
C ALA A 95 -0.21 3.47 -19.01
N THR A 96 0.13 2.48 -18.20
CA THR A 96 -0.86 1.53 -17.68
C THR A 96 -1.79 2.23 -16.71
N THR A 97 -3.09 2.02 -16.86
CA THR A 97 -4.12 2.53 -15.96
C THR A 97 -4.44 1.49 -14.89
N ILE A 98 -4.57 1.93 -13.65
CA ILE A 98 -4.92 1.10 -12.51
C ILE A 98 -6.08 1.72 -11.73
N THR A 99 -6.87 0.88 -11.08
CA THR A 99 -7.91 1.35 -10.14
C THR A 99 -7.27 1.68 -8.80
N THR A 100 -7.44 2.92 -8.34
CA THR A 100 -6.93 3.40 -7.04
C THR A 100 -8.03 4.14 -6.28
N PRO A 101 -7.93 4.26 -4.94
CA PRO A 101 -8.75 5.22 -4.21
C PRO A 101 -8.45 6.65 -4.67
N SER A 102 -9.46 7.52 -4.64
CA SER A 102 -9.23 8.96 -4.87
C SER A 102 -8.39 9.58 -3.76
N VAL A 103 -7.79 10.74 -4.02
CA VAL A 103 -7.04 11.52 -3.01
C VAL A 103 -7.90 11.79 -1.77
N ASN A 104 -9.19 12.13 -1.97
CA ASN A 104 -10.14 12.36 -0.87
C ASN A 104 -10.34 11.08 -0.04
N ALA A 105 -10.50 9.93 -0.70
CA ALA A 105 -10.70 8.65 -0.03
C ALA A 105 -9.44 8.19 0.73
N ILE A 106 -8.25 8.32 0.14
CA ILE A 106 -6.97 8.04 0.81
C ILE A 106 -6.76 8.95 2.02
N CYS A 107 -7.12 10.23 1.91
CA CYS A 107 -7.00 11.16 3.03
C CYS A 107 -7.84 10.71 4.23
N GLY A 108 -9.08 10.25 3.99
CA GLY A 108 -9.94 9.73 5.04
C GLY A 108 -9.38 8.48 5.75
N ASP A 109 -8.83 7.54 4.98
CA ASP A 109 -8.14 6.35 5.48
C ASP A 109 -6.89 6.74 6.33
N LYS A 110 -6.02 7.58 5.79
CA LYS A 110 -4.82 8.05 6.48
C LYS A 110 -5.11 8.78 7.80
N LEU A 111 -6.26 9.41 7.94
CA LEU A 111 -6.68 10.03 9.19
C LEU A 111 -6.92 8.99 10.30
N THR A 112 -7.36 7.76 9.97
CA THR A 112 -7.49 6.68 10.97
C THR A 112 -6.11 6.25 11.48
N ALA A 113 -5.15 6.08 10.58
CA ALA A 113 -3.78 5.70 10.95
C ALA A 113 -3.05 6.77 11.78
N PHE A 114 -3.43 8.04 11.65
CA PHE A 114 -2.83 9.15 12.41
C PHE A 114 -3.42 9.36 13.81
N ALA A 115 -4.48 8.66 14.20
CA ALA A 115 -5.12 8.80 15.51
C ALA A 115 -4.44 7.92 16.58
N PRO A 116 -3.26 8.30 17.13
CA PRO A 116 -2.54 7.51 18.13
C PRO A 116 -3.40 7.35 19.39
N ASP A 117 -3.14 6.26 20.14
CA ASP A 117 -3.87 5.88 21.34
C ASP A 117 -5.36 5.54 21.14
N THR A 118 -5.81 5.46 19.89
CA THR A 118 -7.16 5.03 19.51
C THR A 118 -7.08 3.90 18.48
N ILE A 119 -7.37 4.22 17.22
CA ILE A 119 -7.33 3.27 16.08
C ILE A 119 -6.04 3.37 15.27
N GLY A 120 -5.26 4.41 15.48
CA GLY A 120 -4.04 4.69 14.70
C GLY A 120 -2.78 4.08 15.28
N ILE A 121 -1.64 4.53 14.75
CA ILE A 121 -0.32 4.10 15.17
C ILE A 121 -0.06 4.55 16.62
N PRO A 122 0.21 3.62 17.55
CA PRO A 122 0.47 3.98 18.96
C PRO A 122 1.82 4.69 19.10
N TYR A 123 1.98 5.52 20.14
CA TYR A 123 3.27 6.14 20.44
C TYR A 123 4.35 5.11 20.79
N TYR A 124 3.96 4.03 21.47
CA TYR A 124 4.84 2.94 21.86
C TYR A 124 4.23 1.59 21.55
N LYS A 125 5.06 0.64 21.13
CA LYS A 125 4.71 -0.78 21.01
C LYS A 125 5.76 -1.59 21.80
N GLY A 126 5.40 -1.99 23.01
CA GLY A 126 6.40 -2.43 23.99
C GLY A 126 7.36 -1.26 24.31
N ASP A 127 8.66 -1.51 24.23
CA ASP A 127 9.71 -0.50 24.47
C ASP A 127 10.08 0.30 23.20
N GLN A 128 9.48 0.00 22.06
CA GLN A 128 9.78 0.66 20.80
C GLN A 128 8.93 1.92 20.62
N LEU A 129 9.61 3.06 20.40
CA LEU A 129 8.98 4.34 20.06
C LEU A 129 8.63 4.41 18.56
N PHE A 130 7.38 4.77 18.23
CA PHE A 130 6.86 4.90 16.87
C PHE A 130 6.69 6.37 16.41
N ALA A 131 7.46 7.28 17.01
CA ALA A 131 7.36 8.71 16.66
C ALA A 131 7.64 9.00 15.19
N MET A 132 8.58 8.28 14.54
CA MET A 132 8.90 8.48 13.14
C MET A 132 7.74 8.07 12.24
N GLU A 133 7.07 6.97 12.54
CA GLU A 133 5.90 6.48 11.82
C GLU A 133 4.74 7.48 11.94
N ILE A 134 4.52 8.05 13.12
CA ILE A 134 3.51 9.09 13.34
C ILE A 134 3.87 10.36 12.56
N CYS A 135 5.13 10.80 12.59
CA CYS A 135 5.59 11.95 11.80
C CYS A 135 5.42 11.71 10.29
N LYS A 136 5.68 10.49 9.81
CA LYS A 136 5.44 10.11 8.41
C LYS A 136 3.95 10.27 8.06
N GLN A 137 3.04 9.76 8.90
CA GLN A 137 1.60 9.92 8.66
C GLN A 137 1.17 11.39 8.64
N LEU A 138 1.71 12.20 9.54
CA LEU A 138 1.44 13.64 9.55
C LEU A 138 1.92 14.34 8.27
N PHE A 139 3.11 13.98 7.78
CA PHE A 139 3.64 14.51 6.53
C PHE A 139 2.75 14.10 5.34
N ASP A 140 2.38 12.81 5.26
CA ASP A 140 1.50 12.29 4.21
C ASP A 140 0.14 13.02 4.21
N LEU A 141 -0.46 13.19 5.39
CA LEU A 141 -1.69 13.96 5.55
C LEU A 141 -1.54 15.41 5.08
N GLY A 142 -0.44 16.08 5.44
CA GLY A 142 -0.16 17.44 4.98
C GLY A 142 -0.16 17.52 3.45
N LYS A 143 0.46 16.53 2.77
CA LYS A 143 0.47 16.47 1.31
C LYS A 143 -0.90 16.16 0.70
N LEU A 144 -1.66 15.28 1.34
CA LEU A 144 -3.03 14.98 0.91
C LEU A 144 -3.95 16.20 1.05
N PHE A 145 -3.85 16.94 2.17
CA PHE A 145 -4.66 18.14 2.41
C PHE A 145 -4.44 19.26 1.38
N GLU A 146 -3.25 19.32 0.77
CA GLU A 146 -2.98 20.27 -0.33
C GLU A 146 -3.79 19.94 -1.60
N ASN A 147 -4.32 18.70 -1.71
CA ASN A 147 -4.93 18.17 -2.94
C ASN A 147 -6.38 17.67 -2.75
N ILE A 148 -6.94 17.75 -1.55
CA ILE A 148 -8.35 17.37 -1.34
C ILE A 148 -9.28 18.39 -2.01
N THR A 149 -10.36 17.89 -2.61
CA THR A 149 -11.39 18.68 -3.28
C THR A 149 -12.78 18.47 -2.69
N ASP A 150 -12.97 17.37 -1.95
CA ASP A 150 -14.25 16.98 -1.34
C ASP A 150 -14.08 16.50 0.11
N VAL A 151 -14.30 17.41 1.05
CA VAL A 151 -14.25 17.11 2.50
C VAL A 151 -15.35 16.12 2.93
N ALA A 152 -16.49 16.09 2.24
CA ALA A 152 -17.55 15.14 2.56
C ALA A 152 -17.11 13.71 2.21
N MET A 153 -16.38 13.51 1.11
CA MET A 153 -15.77 12.25 0.75
C MET A 153 -14.70 11.82 1.76
N VAL A 154 -13.82 12.75 2.20
CA VAL A 154 -12.83 12.49 3.26
C VAL A 154 -13.52 11.97 4.52
N LYS A 155 -14.58 12.65 4.98
CA LYS A 155 -15.35 12.22 6.16
C LYS A 155 -16.02 10.87 5.98
N LYS A 156 -16.56 10.58 4.80
CA LYS A 156 -17.19 9.31 4.47
C LYS A 156 -16.18 8.17 4.52
N SER A 157 -15.00 8.36 3.94
CA SER A 157 -13.90 7.40 3.96
C SER A 157 -13.39 7.16 5.38
N PHE A 158 -13.08 8.22 6.13
CA PHE A 158 -12.69 8.11 7.54
C PHE A 158 -13.71 7.29 8.36
N SER A 159 -15.01 7.56 8.18
CA SER A 159 -16.05 6.85 8.92
C SER A 159 -16.16 5.36 8.54
N ALA A 160 -15.86 5.01 7.28
CA ALA A 160 -15.85 3.63 6.82
C ALA A 160 -14.70 2.85 7.46
N PHE A 161 -13.48 3.38 7.38
CA PHE A 161 -12.28 2.75 7.95
C PHE A 161 -12.31 2.70 9.48
N ALA A 162 -12.68 3.79 10.15
CA ALA A 162 -12.81 3.81 11.60
C ALA A 162 -13.80 2.76 12.13
N LYS A 163 -14.89 2.51 11.41
CA LYS A 163 -15.84 1.44 11.77
C LYS A 163 -15.26 0.05 11.57
N ALA A 164 -14.53 -0.16 10.47
CA ALA A 164 -13.91 -1.45 10.18
C ALA A 164 -12.82 -1.80 11.21
N GLU A 165 -12.05 -0.80 11.69
CA GLU A 165 -11.01 -1.01 12.69
C GLU A 165 -11.52 -1.21 14.11
N LEU A 166 -12.73 -0.74 14.42
CA LEU A 166 -13.36 -0.88 15.73
C LEU A 166 -14.27 -2.13 15.84
N SER A 167 -14.52 -2.84 14.75
CA SER A 167 -15.36 -4.04 14.70
C SER A 167 -14.56 -5.32 14.97
#